data_b1b4f3c9ed877763c45737eab2d8a1a7
#
_entry.id   b1b4f3c9ed877763c45737eab2d8a1a7
#
_cell.length_a   1.000
_cell.length_b   1.000
_cell.length_c   1.000
_cell.angle_alpha   90.00
_cell.angle_beta   90.00
_cell.angle_gamma   90.00
#
_symmetry.space_group_name_H-M   'P 1'
#
loop_
_entity.id
_entity.type
_entity.pdbx_description
1 polymer ?
#
loop_
_entity_poly.entity_id
_entity_poly.type
_entity_poly.pdbx_seq_one_letter_code
_entity_poly.pdbx_strand_id
1 'polypeptide(L)'
;MKNIHNQTKQLGISMVEVLVALIISLFLLGGIVQVYVGNKTTFAFTSALAEIQENGRFAVDMMSQDLRLAGEWGCINFDPSNTSNVNNTLSAVTMISPYNPLLHDYHNRDGIEGTENDGLNGSDSITIRGGKTVQANIVSPFRPAATPSIVSTVATSLEVNDILLVQRCGANDLLIDEEADILQVTGVDHTIAGGTKSDISLSAPKSQQYQNDASLIELQTVTYSIGTGASGQPALFRADFANNQELVEGVQEMQILYGIDTDVPGDQFPNRYVNSTLVGANFQNVVAIRVMLLVRSIDDFVTEAPQTYTWIGGAQILAPDRRLYQVFSNTIALRN
;
A
#
# COMPACT_ATOMS: atom_id res chain seq x y z
N MET A 1 -49.83 -10.24 -80.37
CA MET A 1 -48.76 -10.31 -79.43
C MET A 1 -49.06 -11.44 -78.48
N LYS A 2 -48.29 -12.54 -78.55
CA LYS A 2 -48.55 -13.81 -77.84
C LYS A 2 -47.62 -13.82 -76.60
N ASN A 3 -48.19 -13.60 -75.36
CA ASN A 3 -47.45 -13.67 -74.14
C ASN A 3 -47.07 -15.13 -73.82
N ILE A 4 -45.79 -15.43 -73.92
CA ILE A 4 -45.24 -16.75 -73.47
C ILE A 4 -44.95 -16.62 -71.97
N HIS A 5 -45.89 -17.20 -71.20
CA HIS A 5 -45.68 -17.38 -69.77
C HIS A 5 -44.71 -18.56 -69.58
N ASN A 6 -43.46 -18.29 -69.25
CA ASN A 6 -42.51 -19.33 -68.80
C ASN A 6 -42.89 -19.75 -67.39
N GLN A 7 -43.61 -20.84 -67.26
CA GLN A 7 -43.81 -21.52 -65.94
C GLN A 7 -42.55 -22.30 -65.60
N THR A 8 -41.78 -21.77 -64.67
CA THR A 8 -40.69 -22.51 -64.05
C THR A 8 -41.32 -23.66 -63.26
N LYS A 9 -41.04 -24.89 -63.65
CA LYS A 9 -41.44 -26.09 -62.93
C LYS A 9 -40.77 -26.08 -61.55
N GLN A 10 -41.53 -25.96 -60.46
CA GLN A 10 -41.04 -26.24 -59.12
C GLN A 10 -40.71 -27.71 -58.99
N LEU A 11 -39.40 -28.04 -58.87
CA LEU A 11 -38.92 -29.38 -58.54
C LEU A 11 -39.16 -29.59 -57.07
N GLY A 12 -39.91 -30.60 -56.71
CA GLY A 12 -40.12 -31.02 -55.32
C GLY A 12 -38.81 -31.45 -54.66
N ILE A 13 -38.55 -30.95 -53.46
CA ILE A 13 -37.33 -31.31 -52.67
C ILE A 13 -37.50 -32.77 -52.23
N SER A 14 -36.44 -33.58 -52.48
CA SER A 14 -36.36 -34.99 -52.05
C SER A 14 -36.17 -35.07 -50.53
N MET A 15 -36.82 -36.08 -49.90
CA MET A 15 -36.65 -36.34 -48.45
C MET A 15 -35.16 -36.61 -48.08
N VAL A 16 -34.41 -37.24 -48.98
CA VAL A 16 -32.96 -37.48 -48.86
C VAL A 16 -32.15 -36.20 -48.86
N GLU A 17 -32.51 -35.23 -49.72
CA GLU A 17 -31.85 -33.93 -49.80
C GLU A 17 -32.01 -33.11 -48.49
N VAL A 18 -33.20 -33.18 -47.88
CA VAL A 18 -33.46 -32.56 -46.56
C VAL A 18 -32.61 -33.23 -45.48
N LEU A 19 -32.53 -34.57 -45.46
CA LEU A 19 -31.71 -35.31 -44.48
C LEU A 19 -30.21 -34.95 -44.61
N VAL A 20 -29.69 -34.92 -45.81
CA VAL A 20 -28.27 -34.54 -46.08
C VAL A 20 -28.00 -33.10 -45.65
N ALA A 21 -28.92 -32.17 -45.96
CA ALA A 21 -28.80 -30.75 -45.57
C ALA A 21 -28.82 -30.59 -44.03
N LEU A 22 -29.67 -31.37 -43.33
CA LEU A 22 -29.71 -31.36 -41.87
C LEU A 22 -28.40 -31.88 -41.23
N ILE A 23 -27.83 -32.98 -41.75
CA ILE A 23 -26.58 -33.54 -41.28
C ILE A 23 -25.45 -32.51 -41.44
N ILE A 24 -25.31 -31.92 -42.61
CA ILE A 24 -24.29 -30.89 -42.89
C ILE A 24 -24.48 -29.68 -41.99
N SER A 25 -25.71 -29.24 -41.79
CA SER A 25 -26.02 -28.10 -40.89
C SER A 25 -25.65 -28.38 -39.45
N LEU A 26 -25.88 -29.61 -38.95
CA LEU A 26 -25.48 -30.02 -37.61
C LEU A 26 -23.96 -30.02 -37.43
N PHE A 27 -23.19 -30.50 -38.42
CA PHE A 27 -21.73 -30.45 -38.37
C PHE A 27 -21.22 -29.01 -38.37
N LEU A 28 -21.78 -28.11 -39.19
CA LEU A 28 -21.41 -26.70 -39.23
C LEU A 28 -21.76 -26.00 -37.94
N LEU A 29 -22.95 -26.22 -37.37
CA LEU A 29 -23.34 -25.67 -36.07
C LEU A 29 -22.41 -26.14 -34.96
N GLY A 30 -22.05 -27.44 -34.92
CA GLY A 30 -21.10 -27.98 -33.95
C GLY A 30 -19.73 -27.28 -34.05
N GLY A 31 -19.21 -27.06 -35.24
CA GLY A 31 -17.95 -26.32 -35.46
C GLY A 31 -18.04 -24.86 -35.00
N ILE A 32 -19.15 -24.17 -35.30
CA ILE A 32 -19.35 -22.76 -34.88
C ILE A 32 -19.41 -22.67 -33.35
N VAL A 33 -20.14 -23.56 -32.69
CA VAL A 33 -20.25 -23.59 -31.22
C VAL A 33 -18.86 -23.84 -30.58
N GLN A 34 -18.07 -24.77 -31.13
CA GLN A 34 -16.74 -25.02 -30.61
C GLN A 34 -15.80 -23.81 -30.71
N VAL A 35 -15.81 -23.12 -31.87
CA VAL A 35 -15.04 -21.88 -32.06
C VAL A 35 -15.53 -20.77 -31.10
N TYR A 36 -16.83 -20.63 -30.94
CA TYR A 36 -17.41 -19.65 -30.03
C TYR A 36 -16.99 -19.89 -28.57
N VAL A 37 -17.11 -21.14 -28.09
CA VAL A 37 -16.68 -21.51 -26.73
C VAL A 37 -15.19 -21.29 -26.55
N GLY A 38 -14.36 -21.72 -27.51
CA GLY A 38 -12.91 -21.50 -27.47
C GLY A 38 -12.53 -20.03 -27.41
N ASN A 39 -13.18 -19.20 -28.21
CA ASN A 39 -12.93 -17.74 -28.18
C ASN A 39 -13.38 -17.12 -26.84
N LYS A 40 -14.52 -17.53 -26.29
CA LYS A 40 -15.00 -17.06 -25.00
C LYS A 40 -14.04 -17.41 -23.84
N THR A 41 -13.55 -18.65 -23.81
CA THR A 41 -12.59 -19.07 -22.75
C THR A 41 -11.25 -18.34 -22.90
N THR A 42 -10.74 -18.18 -24.12
CA THR A 42 -9.51 -17.41 -24.38
C THR A 42 -9.68 -15.94 -23.97
N PHE A 43 -10.81 -15.33 -24.29
CA PHE A 43 -11.08 -13.95 -23.87
C PHE A 43 -11.15 -13.81 -22.34
N ALA A 44 -11.86 -14.71 -21.66
CA ALA A 44 -11.96 -14.71 -20.20
C ALA A 44 -10.57 -14.87 -19.56
N PHE A 45 -9.75 -15.80 -20.06
CA PHE A 45 -8.38 -16.01 -19.58
C PHE A 45 -7.49 -14.77 -19.79
N THR A 46 -7.48 -14.19 -21.00
CA THR A 46 -6.64 -13.03 -21.29
C THR A 46 -7.07 -11.79 -20.51
N SER A 47 -8.38 -11.59 -20.31
CA SER A 47 -8.92 -10.51 -19.50
C SER A 47 -8.53 -10.66 -18.03
N ALA A 48 -8.70 -11.85 -17.45
CA ALA A 48 -8.30 -12.14 -16.07
C ALA A 48 -6.78 -11.99 -15.87
N LEU A 49 -5.97 -12.42 -16.84
CA LEU A 49 -4.52 -12.28 -16.77
C LEU A 49 -4.11 -10.80 -16.78
N ALA A 50 -4.73 -9.98 -17.64
CA ALA A 50 -4.46 -8.54 -17.69
C ALA A 50 -4.83 -7.86 -16.36
N GLU A 51 -5.99 -8.17 -15.80
CA GLU A 51 -6.46 -7.65 -14.52
C GLU A 51 -5.51 -8.03 -13.37
N ILE A 52 -5.12 -9.30 -13.27
CA ILE A 52 -4.17 -9.77 -12.24
C ILE A 52 -2.83 -9.03 -12.36
N GLN A 53 -2.33 -8.85 -13.58
CA GLN A 53 -1.05 -8.17 -13.80
C GLN A 53 -1.12 -6.69 -13.43
N GLU A 54 -2.22 -6.01 -13.73
CA GLU A 54 -2.45 -4.62 -13.34
C GLU A 54 -2.56 -4.49 -11.82
N ASN A 55 -3.42 -5.30 -11.21
CA ASN A 55 -3.65 -5.31 -9.77
C ASN A 55 -2.38 -5.65 -8.98
N GLY A 56 -1.66 -6.68 -9.40
CA GLY A 56 -0.43 -7.09 -8.72
C GLY A 56 0.68 -6.04 -8.81
N ARG A 57 0.86 -5.41 -9.98
CA ARG A 57 1.83 -4.30 -10.13
C ARG A 57 1.44 -3.09 -9.30
N PHE A 58 0.17 -2.68 -9.35
CA PHE A 58 -0.31 -1.54 -8.58
C PHE A 58 -0.11 -1.75 -7.08
N ALA A 59 -0.47 -2.94 -6.56
CA ALA A 59 -0.27 -3.29 -5.16
C ALA A 59 1.21 -3.20 -4.73
N VAL A 60 2.10 -3.83 -5.51
CA VAL A 60 3.55 -3.82 -5.23
C VAL A 60 4.15 -2.43 -5.33
N ASP A 61 3.74 -1.62 -6.32
CA ASP A 61 4.25 -0.26 -6.51
C ASP A 61 3.82 0.65 -5.37
N MET A 62 2.55 0.57 -4.94
CA MET A 62 2.03 1.36 -3.82
C MET A 62 2.78 1.03 -2.52
N MET A 63 2.89 -0.26 -2.19
CA MET A 63 3.65 -0.69 -1.01
C MET A 63 5.12 -0.26 -1.10
N SER A 64 5.73 -0.34 -2.29
CA SER A 64 7.13 0.05 -2.47
C SER A 64 7.37 1.54 -2.26
N GLN A 65 6.40 2.39 -2.59
CA GLN A 65 6.49 3.83 -2.36
C GLN A 65 6.45 4.14 -0.86
N ASP A 66 5.50 3.58 -0.13
CA ASP A 66 5.39 3.79 1.32
C ASP A 66 6.59 3.18 2.07
N LEU A 67 7.05 1.97 1.68
CA LEU A 67 8.20 1.32 2.30
C LEU A 67 9.51 2.08 2.12
N ARG A 68 9.69 2.83 1.04
CA ARG A 68 10.87 3.69 0.84
C ARG A 68 10.90 4.91 1.75
N LEU A 69 9.75 5.30 2.28
CA LEU A 69 9.62 6.41 3.25
C LEU A 69 9.69 5.91 4.70
N ALA A 70 9.78 4.59 4.90
CA ALA A 70 9.92 4.02 6.23
C ALA A 70 11.19 4.53 6.92
N GLY A 71 11.04 5.03 8.14
CA GLY A 71 12.16 5.57 8.91
C GLY A 71 12.65 6.94 8.47
N GLU A 72 11.97 7.63 7.52
CA GLU A 72 12.30 9.00 7.16
C GLU A 72 11.81 9.97 8.23
N TRP A 73 12.73 10.44 9.06
CA TRP A 73 12.45 11.37 10.17
C TRP A 73 13.09 12.75 9.94
N GLY A 74 13.54 13.02 8.73
CA GLY A 74 14.26 14.24 8.40
C GLY A 74 15.71 14.22 8.90
N CYS A 75 16.13 15.25 9.62
CA CYS A 75 17.51 15.36 10.12
C CYS A 75 17.72 14.77 11.52
N ILE A 76 16.66 14.41 12.20
CA ILE A 76 16.76 13.80 13.54
C ILE A 76 17.21 12.36 13.41
N ASN A 77 18.36 12.07 13.98
CA ASN A 77 18.78 10.70 14.21
C ASN A 77 18.18 10.22 15.53
N PHE A 78 17.15 9.39 15.43
CA PHE A 78 16.59 8.76 16.60
C PHE A 78 17.57 7.69 17.13
N ASP A 79 18.53 8.01 17.95
CA ASP A 79 19.41 7.05 18.64
C ASP A 79 18.65 6.39 19.82
N PRO A 80 18.48 5.06 19.82
CA PRO A 80 17.85 4.34 20.94
C PRO A 80 18.50 4.57 22.30
N SER A 81 19.77 4.94 22.30
CA SER A 81 20.52 5.23 23.54
C SER A 81 20.32 6.67 24.02
N ASN A 82 19.84 7.58 23.17
CA ASN A 82 19.71 9.00 23.47
C ASN A 82 18.30 9.52 23.21
N THR A 83 17.39 9.24 24.17
CA THR A 83 15.98 9.69 24.10
C THR A 83 15.79 11.15 24.49
N SER A 84 16.84 11.87 24.86
CA SER A 84 16.73 13.18 25.50
C SER A 84 16.39 14.32 24.51
N ASN A 85 16.59 14.13 23.21
CA ASN A 85 16.47 15.20 22.23
C ASN A 85 15.11 15.28 21.52
N VAL A 86 14.23 14.31 21.73
CA VAL A 86 12.90 14.30 21.15
C VAL A 86 11.84 14.34 22.24
N ASN A 87 11.16 15.46 22.34
CA ASN A 87 10.02 15.63 23.22
C ASN A 87 8.75 15.10 22.55
N ASN A 88 8.40 13.87 22.82
CA ASN A 88 7.14 13.29 22.35
C ASN A 88 6.02 13.62 23.33
N THR A 89 5.15 14.54 22.92
CA THR A 89 4.00 14.99 23.71
C THR A 89 2.74 14.17 23.46
N LEU A 90 2.81 13.18 22.56
CA LEU A 90 1.69 12.31 22.24
C LEU A 90 1.43 11.36 23.41
N SER A 91 0.51 11.71 24.28
CA SER A 91 0.01 10.80 25.31
C SER A 91 -1.46 10.48 25.02
N ALA A 92 -1.90 9.27 25.34
CA ALA A 92 -3.29 8.83 25.15
C ALA A 92 -4.33 9.73 25.85
N VAL A 93 -3.90 10.60 26.78
CA VAL A 93 -4.76 11.50 27.54
C VAL A 93 -4.96 12.85 26.84
N THR A 94 -4.02 13.26 25.98
CA THR A 94 -4.05 14.60 25.34
C THR A 94 -4.46 14.56 23.87
N MET A 95 -4.58 13.35 23.30
CA MET A 95 -4.86 13.18 21.88
C MET A 95 -6.35 13.20 21.58
N ILE A 96 -6.69 13.90 20.51
CA ILE A 96 -8.03 13.88 19.95
C ILE A 96 -8.16 12.58 19.13
N SER A 97 -9.27 11.81 19.38
CA SER A 97 -9.61 10.65 18.54
C SER A 97 -9.53 11.00 17.04
N PRO A 98 -8.95 10.15 16.19
CA PRO A 98 -8.84 8.69 16.30
C PRO A 98 -7.43 8.15 16.65
N TYR A 99 -6.63 8.83 17.43
CA TYR A 99 -5.31 8.34 17.82
C TYR A 99 -5.33 6.92 18.42
N ASN A 100 -4.48 6.07 17.90
CA ASN A 100 -4.24 4.72 18.43
C ASN A 100 -2.78 4.60 18.87
N PRO A 101 -2.50 4.48 20.18
CA PRO A 101 -1.12 4.42 20.69
C PRO A 101 -0.33 3.23 20.16
N LEU A 102 -0.99 2.14 19.73
CA LEU A 102 -0.32 0.96 19.17
C LEU A 102 0.15 1.21 17.73
N LEU A 103 -0.58 2.02 16.97
CA LEU A 103 -0.23 2.34 15.58
C LEU A 103 0.71 3.54 15.49
N HIS A 104 0.61 4.50 16.44
CA HIS A 104 1.33 5.77 16.42
C HIS A 104 2.45 5.81 17.47
N ASP A 105 3.02 4.63 17.80
CA ASP A 105 4.17 4.57 18.71
C ASP A 105 5.45 4.99 17.98
N TYR A 106 5.70 6.28 17.98
CA TYR A 106 6.94 6.85 17.46
C TYR A 106 8.11 6.78 18.47
N HIS A 107 7.93 6.13 19.64
CA HIS A 107 8.98 5.99 20.63
C HIS A 107 10.03 4.95 20.27
N ASN A 108 9.61 3.86 19.62
CA ASN A 108 10.49 2.74 19.28
C ASN A 108 11.27 2.97 17.98
N ARG A 109 11.01 4.08 17.26
CA ARG A 109 11.80 4.51 16.08
C ARG A 109 11.88 3.51 14.94
N ASP A 110 11.19 2.42 15.07
CA ASP A 110 11.12 1.44 14.01
C ASP A 110 10.24 2.01 12.90
N GLY A 111 10.86 2.39 11.79
CA GLY A 111 10.14 2.83 10.59
C GLY A 111 9.19 1.76 10.05
N ILE A 112 9.35 0.54 10.56
CA ILE A 112 8.52 -0.61 10.19
C ILE A 112 8.23 -1.49 11.41
N GLU A 113 7.09 -2.15 11.36
CA GLU A 113 6.71 -3.21 12.27
C GLU A 113 5.90 -4.25 11.49
N GLY A 114 6.11 -5.53 11.74
CA GLY A 114 5.41 -6.60 11.05
C GLY A 114 4.77 -7.59 12.00
N THR A 115 3.64 -8.15 11.56
CA THR A 115 2.92 -9.20 12.28
C THR A 115 2.71 -10.40 11.38
N GLU A 116 2.95 -11.60 11.91
CA GLU A 116 2.79 -12.85 11.18
C GLU A 116 1.36 -13.37 11.27
N ASN A 117 0.80 -13.77 10.14
CA ASN A 117 -0.45 -14.52 10.06
C ASN A 117 -1.67 -13.86 10.76
N ASP A 118 -1.70 -12.55 10.86
CA ASP A 118 -2.80 -11.81 11.51
C ASP A 118 -3.89 -11.37 10.53
N GLY A 119 -3.62 -11.44 9.22
CA GLY A 119 -4.56 -11.14 8.15
C GLY A 119 -5.38 -12.33 7.67
N LEU A 120 -6.26 -12.09 6.71
CA LEU A 120 -7.06 -13.12 6.05
C LEU A 120 -6.15 -14.16 5.37
N ASN A 121 -6.54 -15.44 5.42
CA ASN A 121 -5.82 -16.59 4.84
C ASN A 121 -4.41 -16.82 5.40
N GLY A 122 -4.11 -16.36 6.60
CA GLY A 122 -2.78 -16.45 7.20
C GLY A 122 -1.79 -15.46 6.59
N SER A 123 -2.29 -14.35 6.08
CA SER A 123 -1.46 -13.25 5.57
C SER A 123 -0.78 -12.50 6.70
N ASP A 124 0.41 -12.00 6.42
CA ASP A 124 1.09 -11.05 7.29
C ASP A 124 0.51 -9.66 7.16
N SER A 125 0.78 -8.81 8.14
CA SER A 125 0.58 -7.36 8.02
C SER A 125 1.87 -6.60 8.28
N ILE A 126 1.95 -5.37 7.76
CA ILE A 126 3.07 -4.47 7.96
C ILE A 126 2.59 -3.07 8.24
N THR A 127 3.12 -2.50 9.31
CA THR A 127 2.95 -1.09 9.65
C THR A 127 4.22 -0.33 9.30
N ILE A 128 4.07 0.74 8.55
CA ILE A 128 5.13 1.61 8.06
C ILE A 128 4.95 2.96 8.73
N ARG A 129 6.01 3.48 9.32
CA ARG A 129 6.06 4.80 9.96
C ARG A 129 7.13 5.63 9.28
N GLY A 130 6.81 6.86 8.96
CA GLY A 130 7.75 7.79 8.34
C GLY A 130 7.17 9.19 8.28
N GLY A 131 7.93 10.11 7.73
CA GLY A 131 7.54 11.50 7.64
C GLY A 131 7.53 12.00 6.20
N LYS A 132 6.64 12.93 5.94
CA LYS A 132 6.57 13.72 4.72
C LYS A 132 6.90 15.17 5.05
N THR A 133 7.90 15.73 4.38
CA THR A 133 8.25 17.14 4.56
C THR A 133 7.08 18.05 4.19
N VAL A 134 6.64 18.86 5.13
CA VAL A 134 5.65 19.90 4.90
C VAL A 134 6.32 21.02 4.10
N GLN A 135 5.71 21.42 2.98
CA GLN A 135 6.22 22.49 2.12
C GLN A 135 5.90 23.87 2.73
N ALA A 136 6.33 24.09 3.98
CA ALA A 136 6.13 25.33 4.71
C ALA A 136 7.35 25.61 5.61
N ASN A 137 7.69 26.88 5.75
CA ASN A 137 8.78 27.35 6.63
C ASN A 137 8.21 28.10 7.81
N ILE A 138 8.81 27.93 8.99
CA ILE A 138 8.47 28.72 10.17
C ILE A 138 8.89 30.18 9.94
N VAL A 139 7.99 31.12 10.21
CA VAL A 139 8.20 32.56 9.96
C VAL A 139 7.75 33.41 11.15
N SER A 140 8.28 34.62 11.22
CA SER A 140 7.87 35.61 12.24
C SER A 140 6.36 35.89 12.16
N PRO A 141 5.69 36.09 13.34
CA PRO A 141 6.24 36.14 14.69
C PRO A 141 6.55 34.72 15.23
N PHE A 142 7.79 34.51 15.68
CA PHE A 142 8.18 33.26 16.30
C PHE A 142 7.52 33.12 17.68
N ARG A 143 6.70 32.09 17.85
CA ARG A 143 5.93 31.84 19.07
C ARG A 143 6.86 31.29 20.18
N PRO A 144 6.76 31.81 21.42
CA PRO A 144 7.50 31.26 22.56
C PRO A 144 7.23 29.77 22.74
N ALA A 145 8.14 29.05 23.40
CA ALA A 145 8.00 27.61 23.72
C ALA A 145 6.66 27.31 24.42
N ALA A 146 6.29 28.10 25.43
CA ALA A 146 5.04 27.91 26.18
C ALA A 146 3.76 28.12 25.37
N THR A 147 3.84 28.69 24.15
CA THR A 147 2.67 28.92 23.29
C THR A 147 2.48 27.69 22.40
N PRO A 148 1.34 26.97 22.49
CA PRO A 148 1.11 25.77 21.69
C PRO A 148 0.67 26.12 20.26
N SER A 149 1.49 26.89 19.55
CA SER A 149 1.28 27.18 18.14
C SER A 149 2.59 27.57 17.42
N ILE A 150 2.56 27.49 16.10
CA ILE A 150 3.65 27.85 15.19
C ILE A 150 3.08 28.68 14.05
N VAL A 151 3.78 29.77 13.69
CA VAL A 151 3.45 30.55 12.49
C VAL A 151 4.36 30.11 11.35
N SER A 152 3.77 29.74 10.22
CA SER A 152 4.48 29.31 9.03
C SER A 152 4.05 30.08 7.79
N THR A 153 4.79 29.93 6.69
CA THR A 153 4.24 30.17 5.34
C THR A 153 3.02 29.28 5.14
N VAL A 154 2.19 29.55 4.11
CA VAL A 154 0.95 28.77 3.94
C VAL A 154 1.26 27.27 3.88
N ALA A 155 0.72 26.51 4.84
CA ALA A 155 0.89 25.07 5.00
C ALA A 155 -0.39 24.37 4.55
N THR A 156 -0.60 24.25 3.25
CA THR A 156 -1.85 23.73 2.67
C THR A 156 -2.02 22.21 2.80
N SER A 157 -0.96 21.49 3.15
CA SER A 157 -0.99 20.03 3.31
C SER A 157 -1.33 19.59 4.73
N LEU A 158 -1.33 20.50 5.72
CA LEU A 158 -1.63 20.14 7.11
C LEU A 158 -3.11 20.29 7.42
N GLU A 159 -3.65 19.26 8.06
CA GLU A 159 -5.02 19.21 8.53
C GLU A 159 -5.08 19.04 10.06
N VAL A 160 -6.27 19.25 10.62
CA VAL A 160 -6.53 18.97 12.04
C VAL A 160 -6.43 17.47 12.28
N ASN A 161 -5.74 17.09 13.33
CA ASN A 161 -5.37 15.76 13.78
C ASN A 161 -4.07 15.20 13.17
N ASP A 162 -3.44 15.85 12.21
CA ASP A 162 -2.12 15.42 11.74
C ASP A 162 -1.11 15.39 12.87
N ILE A 163 -0.17 14.47 12.79
CA ILE A 163 0.97 14.42 13.72
C ILE A 163 2.13 15.17 13.07
N LEU A 164 2.63 16.14 13.77
CA LEU A 164 3.69 17.02 13.30
C LEU A 164 4.97 16.81 14.11
N LEU A 165 6.04 16.48 13.44
CA LEU A 165 7.41 16.56 13.95
C LEU A 165 7.97 17.94 13.58
N VAL A 166 8.27 18.74 14.60
CA VAL A 166 8.99 20.00 14.46
C VAL A 166 10.41 19.79 14.90
N GLN A 167 11.35 19.99 13.99
CA GLN A 167 12.76 19.68 14.25
C GLN A 167 13.68 20.84 13.86
N ARG A 168 14.76 20.96 14.60
CA ARG A 168 15.85 21.88 14.30
C ARG A 168 17.08 21.08 13.92
N CYS A 169 17.56 21.28 12.70
CA CYS A 169 18.75 20.61 12.19
C CYS A 169 19.96 21.49 12.48
N GLY A 170 20.91 20.98 13.27
CA GLY A 170 22.14 21.73 13.57
C GLY A 170 22.96 21.97 12.31
N ALA A 171 23.26 23.22 12.01
CA ALA A 171 24.20 23.56 10.95
C ALA A 171 25.64 23.38 11.50
N ASN A 172 26.25 22.23 11.27
CA ASN A 172 27.69 21.95 11.43
C ASN A 172 28.30 22.18 12.83
N ASP A 173 27.52 22.30 13.89
CA ASP A 173 28.06 22.45 15.24
C ASP A 173 27.83 21.18 16.05
N LEU A 174 28.92 20.45 16.33
CA LEU A 174 28.94 19.20 17.10
C LEU A 174 28.42 19.35 18.55
N LEU A 175 27.94 20.53 18.92
CA LEU A 175 27.52 20.88 20.28
C LEU A 175 26.06 21.34 20.38
N ILE A 176 25.31 21.42 19.29
CA ILE A 176 23.87 21.73 19.34
C ILE A 176 23.13 20.39 19.32
N ASP A 177 22.57 20.04 20.45
CA ASP A 177 21.64 18.91 20.57
C ASP A 177 20.54 19.09 19.49
N GLU A 178 20.39 18.11 18.63
CA GLU A 178 19.25 18.01 17.71
C GLU A 178 17.99 17.95 18.58
N GLU A 179 17.14 18.94 18.51
CA GLU A 179 15.93 19.01 19.32
C GLU A 179 14.71 18.92 18.44
N ALA A 180 13.75 18.11 18.85
CA ALA A 180 12.50 17.96 18.16
C ALA A 180 11.31 17.78 19.10
N ASP A 181 10.16 18.24 18.65
CA ASP A 181 8.87 18.01 19.29
C ASP A 181 7.95 17.23 18.36
N ILE A 182 7.33 16.18 18.89
CA ILE A 182 6.23 15.48 18.22
C ILE A 182 4.92 15.92 18.85
N LEU A 183 4.05 16.52 18.05
CA LEU A 183 2.84 17.21 18.49
C LEU A 183 1.67 16.91 17.54
N GLN A 184 0.44 16.91 18.05
CA GLN A 184 -0.75 16.84 17.19
C GLN A 184 -1.19 18.25 16.79
N VAL A 185 -1.60 18.42 15.54
CA VAL A 185 -2.23 19.62 15.01
C VAL A 185 -3.67 19.68 15.49
N THR A 186 -4.04 20.74 16.22
CA THR A 186 -5.40 20.95 16.75
C THR A 186 -6.18 22.01 15.97
N GLY A 187 -5.51 22.76 15.10
CA GLY A 187 -6.13 23.75 14.24
C GLY A 187 -5.13 24.33 13.26
N VAL A 188 -5.61 24.71 12.07
CA VAL A 188 -4.82 25.42 11.06
C VAL A 188 -5.61 26.60 10.56
N ASP A 189 -5.09 27.81 10.77
CA ASP A 189 -5.68 29.06 10.28
C ASP A 189 -4.82 29.63 9.16
N HIS A 190 -5.30 29.56 7.93
CA HIS A 190 -4.63 30.09 6.73
C HIS A 190 -4.93 31.57 6.47
N THR A 191 -5.75 32.22 7.30
CA THR A 191 -6.22 33.58 7.03
C THR A 191 -5.33 34.69 7.61
N ILE A 192 -4.36 34.32 8.42
CA ILE A 192 -3.47 35.31 9.05
C ILE A 192 -2.60 36.04 8.02
N ALA A 193 -2.26 37.26 8.31
CA ALA A 193 -1.49 38.15 7.44
C ALA A 193 -2.04 38.23 5.99
N GLY A 194 -3.37 38.28 5.85
CA GLY A 194 -4.02 38.35 4.54
C GLY A 194 -3.91 37.08 3.69
N GLY A 195 -3.82 35.90 4.34
CA GLY A 195 -3.72 34.61 3.65
C GLY A 195 -2.31 34.25 3.18
N THR A 196 -1.29 34.96 3.63
CA THR A 196 0.12 34.66 3.27
C THR A 196 0.84 33.78 4.28
N LYS A 197 0.20 33.53 5.43
CA LYS A 197 0.75 32.70 6.53
C LYS A 197 -0.32 31.81 7.12
N SER A 198 0.12 30.77 7.79
CA SER A 198 -0.70 29.88 8.60
C SER A 198 -0.30 29.96 10.07
N ASP A 199 -1.29 29.98 10.98
CA ASP A 199 -1.09 29.71 12.40
C ASP A 199 -1.52 28.27 12.68
N ILE A 200 -0.57 27.44 13.07
CA ILE A 200 -0.76 26.02 13.34
C ILE A 200 -0.87 25.85 14.85
N SER A 201 -2.07 25.56 15.34
CA SER A 201 -2.33 25.24 16.73
C SER A 201 -1.92 23.82 17.06
N LEU A 202 -1.31 23.60 18.22
CA LEU A 202 -0.70 22.34 18.63
C LEU A 202 -1.34 21.82 19.92
N SER A 203 -1.27 20.52 20.14
CA SER A 203 -1.85 19.82 21.30
C SER A 203 -1.15 20.16 22.63
N ALA A 204 0.12 20.57 22.58
CA ALA A 204 0.92 20.91 23.76
C ALA A 204 1.92 22.04 23.48
N PRO A 205 2.47 22.67 24.53
CA PRO A 205 3.63 23.55 24.41
C PRO A 205 4.83 22.81 23.82
N LYS A 206 5.66 23.55 23.11
CA LYS A 206 6.92 23.05 22.52
C LYS A 206 8.04 23.04 23.56
N SER A 207 9.06 22.22 23.36
CA SER A 207 10.27 22.22 24.21
C SER A 207 11.04 23.55 24.11
N GLN A 208 11.03 24.13 22.89
CA GLN A 208 11.77 25.35 22.58
C GLN A 208 11.00 26.29 21.65
N GLN A 209 11.56 27.49 21.44
CA GLN A 209 11.11 28.41 20.40
C GLN A 209 11.76 28.06 19.06
N TYR A 210 10.98 27.54 18.13
CA TYR A 210 11.44 27.28 16.76
C TYR A 210 11.46 28.56 15.92
N GLN A 211 12.43 28.64 15.03
CA GLN A 211 12.66 29.75 14.11
C GLN A 211 12.68 29.26 12.65
N ASN A 212 13.19 30.07 11.74
CA ASN A 212 13.24 29.78 10.31
C ASN A 212 14.27 28.70 9.92
N ASP A 213 15.08 28.24 10.85
CA ASP A 213 16.01 27.11 10.72
C ASP A 213 15.37 25.74 11.02
N ALA A 214 14.13 25.76 11.53
CA ALA A 214 13.41 24.53 11.84
C ALA A 214 12.57 24.06 10.65
N SER A 215 12.49 22.74 10.49
CA SER A 215 11.66 22.06 9.49
C SER A 215 10.42 21.41 10.13
N LEU A 216 9.38 21.30 9.33
CA LEU A 216 8.11 20.68 9.67
C LEU A 216 7.98 19.38 8.88
N ILE A 217 7.70 18.28 9.58
CA ILE A 217 7.47 16.96 8.99
C ILE A 217 6.14 16.44 9.51
N GLU A 218 5.26 16.11 8.60
CA GLU A 218 4.03 15.39 8.87
C GLU A 218 4.35 13.91 9.04
N LEU A 219 4.12 13.37 10.23
CA LEU A 219 4.34 11.96 10.51
C LEU A 219 3.15 11.14 10.04
N GLN A 220 3.43 10.09 9.29
CA GLN A 220 2.43 9.17 8.75
C GLN A 220 2.67 7.76 9.27
N THR A 221 1.58 7.07 9.56
CA THR A 221 1.56 5.64 9.85
C THR A 221 0.61 4.98 8.87
N VAL A 222 1.10 3.97 8.17
CA VAL A 222 0.35 3.21 7.18
C VAL A 222 0.46 1.73 7.48
N THR A 223 -0.66 1.03 7.54
CA THR A 223 -0.69 -0.43 7.72
C THR A 223 -1.28 -1.09 6.49
N TYR A 224 -0.56 -2.07 5.96
CA TYR A 224 -1.03 -2.95 4.89
C TYR A 224 -1.44 -4.29 5.47
N SER A 225 -2.62 -4.77 5.11
CA SER A 225 -3.17 -6.07 5.52
C SER A 225 -4.08 -6.66 4.45
N ILE A 226 -4.32 -7.97 4.52
CA ILE A 226 -5.31 -8.64 3.69
C ILE A 226 -6.57 -8.84 4.50
N GLY A 227 -7.70 -8.40 3.93
CA GLY A 227 -9.02 -8.51 4.52
C GLY A 227 -10.08 -8.95 3.51
N THR A 228 -11.33 -8.96 3.94
CA THR A 228 -12.46 -9.20 3.05
C THR A 228 -12.93 -7.88 2.46
N GLY A 229 -12.85 -7.74 1.13
CA GLY A 229 -13.29 -6.56 0.39
C GLY A 229 -14.81 -6.40 0.33
N ALA A 230 -15.25 -5.30 -0.24
CA ALA A 230 -16.67 -4.96 -0.36
C ALA A 230 -17.47 -5.98 -1.19
N SER A 231 -16.83 -6.65 -2.15
CA SER A 231 -17.42 -7.72 -2.97
C SER A 231 -17.49 -9.08 -2.26
N GLY A 232 -16.86 -9.20 -1.07
CA GLY A 232 -16.68 -10.47 -0.36
C GLY A 232 -15.45 -11.28 -0.82
N GLN A 233 -14.64 -10.74 -1.72
CA GLN A 233 -13.37 -11.35 -2.14
C GLN A 233 -12.23 -10.88 -1.23
N PRO A 234 -11.12 -11.64 -1.14
CA PRO A 234 -9.91 -11.16 -0.49
C PRO A 234 -9.37 -9.91 -1.19
N ALA A 235 -8.93 -8.93 -0.42
CA ALA A 235 -8.42 -7.67 -0.93
C ALA A 235 -7.27 -7.14 -0.06
N LEU A 236 -6.37 -6.38 -0.69
CA LEU A 236 -5.34 -5.61 -0.01
C LEU A 236 -5.94 -4.32 0.51
N PHE A 237 -5.76 -4.07 1.78
CA PHE A 237 -6.15 -2.83 2.47
C PHE A 237 -4.93 -1.99 2.81
N ARG A 238 -5.10 -0.69 2.76
CA ARG A 238 -4.19 0.31 3.29
C ARG A 238 -4.94 1.12 4.33
N ALA A 239 -4.54 0.98 5.57
CA ALA A 239 -5.06 1.77 6.67
C ALA A 239 -4.08 2.91 7.00
N ASP A 240 -4.56 4.12 7.06
CA ASP A 240 -3.87 5.27 7.65
C ASP A 240 -4.62 5.76 8.89
N PHE A 241 -4.20 6.90 9.44
CA PHE A 241 -4.79 7.49 10.64
C PHE A 241 -6.32 7.69 10.54
N ALA A 242 -6.83 8.06 9.37
CA ALA A 242 -8.21 8.47 9.18
C ALA A 242 -9.06 7.37 8.49
N ASN A 243 -8.45 6.52 7.69
CA ASN A 243 -9.16 5.67 6.74
C ASN A 243 -8.58 4.25 6.70
N ASN A 244 -9.45 3.29 6.46
CA ASN A 244 -9.07 1.95 6.04
C ASN A 244 -9.61 1.73 4.61
N GLN A 245 -8.74 1.84 3.63
CA GLN A 245 -9.10 1.83 2.22
C GLN A 245 -8.79 0.48 1.59
N GLU A 246 -9.78 -0.11 0.92
CA GLU A 246 -9.56 -1.22 0.00
C GLU A 246 -8.82 -0.70 -1.23
N LEU A 247 -7.62 -1.23 -1.50
CA LEU A 247 -6.79 -0.81 -2.64
C LEU A 247 -6.97 -1.72 -3.84
N VAL A 248 -6.87 -3.02 -3.62
CA VAL A 248 -6.81 -4.01 -4.69
C VAL A 248 -7.57 -5.25 -4.29
N GLU A 249 -8.60 -5.59 -5.05
CA GLU A 249 -9.34 -6.83 -4.94
C GLU A 249 -8.56 -8.00 -5.56
N GLY A 250 -8.81 -9.22 -5.10
CA GLY A 250 -8.18 -10.42 -5.62
C GLY A 250 -6.79 -10.73 -5.03
N VAL A 251 -6.30 -9.95 -4.07
CA VAL A 251 -5.06 -10.30 -3.34
C VAL A 251 -5.41 -11.34 -2.29
N GLN A 252 -5.10 -12.61 -2.60
CA GLN A 252 -5.47 -13.77 -1.79
C GLN A 252 -4.66 -13.88 -0.51
N GLU A 253 -3.35 -13.61 -0.59
CA GLU A 253 -2.40 -13.78 0.50
C GLU A 253 -1.22 -12.82 0.34
N MET A 254 -0.70 -12.33 1.46
CA MET A 254 0.51 -11.51 1.53
C MET A 254 1.47 -12.13 2.53
N GLN A 255 2.75 -12.21 2.15
CA GLN A 255 3.82 -12.66 3.03
C GLN A 255 5.00 -11.72 2.94
N ILE A 256 5.63 -11.47 4.09
CA ILE A 256 6.67 -10.47 4.22
C ILE A 256 7.91 -11.08 4.86
N LEU A 257 9.04 -10.90 4.22
CA LEU A 257 10.33 -11.29 4.76
C LEU A 257 11.21 -10.05 4.98
N TYR A 258 11.86 -10.03 6.12
CA TYR A 258 12.71 -8.94 6.58
C TYR A 258 14.17 -9.32 6.41
N GLY A 259 14.87 -8.56 5.59
CA GLY A 259 16.31 -8.70 5.38
C GLY A 259 17.05 -8.00 6.50
N ILE A 260 17.70 -8.77 7.37
CA ILE A 260 18.44 -8.25 8.51
C ILE A 260 19.94 -8.24 8.24
N ASP A 261 20.56 -7.11 8.63
CA ASP A 261 22.01 -6.97 8.71
C ASP A 261 22.47 -7.42 10.10
N THR A 262 23.36 -8.41 10.14
CA THR A 262 23.89 -8.98 11.40
C THR A 262 25.40 -8.77 11.55
N ASP A 263 26.02 -8.06 10.62
CA ASP A 263 27.45 -7.79 10.65
C ASP A 263 27.82 -6.74 11.71
N VAL A 264 29.05 -6.78 12.17
CA VAL A 264 29.60 -5.80 13.11
C VAL A 264 30.98 -5.34 12.64
N PRO A 265 31.12 -4.09 12.15
CA PRO A 265 30.07 -3.10 11.94
C PRO A 265 29.13 -3.48 10.80
N GLY A 266 27.87 -3.02 10.83
CA GLY A 266 26.90 -3.26 9.79
C GLY A 266 27.31 -2.64 8.44
N ASP A 267 27.05 -3.33 7.35
CA ASP A 267 27.34 -2.86 5.99
C ASP A 267 26.09 -2.45 5.20
N GLN A 268 24.90 -2.51 5.87
CA GLN A 268 23.58 -2.22 5.32
C GLN A 268 23.12 -3.17 4.18
N PHE A 269 23.75 -4.36 4.10
CA PHE A 269 23.28 -5.42 3.23
C PHE A 269 22.65 -6.56 4.05
N PRO A 270 21.52 -7.12 3.58
CA PRO A 270 20.87 -8.19 4.32
C PRO A 270 21.69 -9.49 4.24
N ASN A 271 22.11 -10.03 5.38
CA ASN A 271 22.75 -11.33 5.46
C ASN A 271 21.75 -12.48 5.31
N ARG A 272 20.53 -12.27 5.77
CA ARG A 272 19.45 -13.24 5.66
C ARG A 272 18.08 -12.58 5.67
N TYR A 273 17.09 -13.30 5.11
CA TYR A 273 15.69 -12.93 5.17
C TYR A 273 14.95 -13.82 6.18
N VAL A 274 14.22 -13.20 7.08
CA VAL A 274 13.47 -13.85 8.16
C VAL A 274 12.06 -13.28 8.26
N ASN A 275 11.17 -13.99 8.92
CA ASN A 275 9.84 -13.51 9.23
C ASN A 275 9.84 -12.55 10.45
N SER A 276 8.74 -11.84 10.71
CA SER A 276 8.65 -10.84 11.79
C SER A 276 8.86 -11.44 13.17
N THR A 277 8.41 -12.67 13.41
CA THR A 277 8.63 -13.37 14.68
C THR A 277 10.11 -13.55 15.00
N LEU A 278 10.94 -13.80 13.99
CA LEU A 278 12.40 -13.95 14.17
C LEU A 278 13.13 -12.61 14.23
N VAL A 279 12.56 -11.53 13.71
CA VAL A 279 13.04 -10.17 13.93
C VAL A 279 12.82 -9.78 15.38
N GLY A 280 11.66 -10.13 15.94
CA GLY A 280 11.27 -9.78 17.31
C GLY A 280 11.16 -8.28 17.50
N ALA A 281 11.87 -7.73 18.50
CA ALA A 281 11.90 -6.29 18.79
C ALA A 281 13.01 -5.53 18.05
N ASN A 282 13.71 -6.16 17.10
CA ASN A 282 14.91 -5.59 16.48
C ASN A 282 14.68 -5.11 15.04
N PHE A 283 13.54 -4.48 14.75
CA PHE A 283 13.23 -3.96 13.43
C PHE A 283 14.22 -2.88 12.95
N GLN A 284 14.94 -2.24 13.85
CA GLN A 284 16.04 -1.32 13.53
C GLN A 284 17.19 -1.94 12.72
N ASN A 285 17.34 -3.26 12.78
CA ASN A 285 18.38 -3.99 12.03
C ASN A 285 17.87 -4.46 10.65
N VAL A 286 16.64 -4.14 10.29
CA VAL A 286 16.08 -4.48 8.99
C VAL A 286 16.51 -3.45 7.96
N VAL A 287 17.25 -3.91 6.96
CA VAL A 287 17.78 -3.06 5.88
C VAL A 287 17.06 -3.28 4.54
N ALA A 288 16.27 -4.35 4.45
CA ALA A 288 15.49 -4.64 3.25
C ALA A 288 14.20 -5.39 3.59
N ILE A 289 13.17 -5.20 2.79
CA ILE A 289 11.89 -5.92 2.91
C ILE A 289 11.60 -6.62 1.59
N ARG A 290 11.22 -7.88 1.66
CA ARG A 290 10.68 -8.63 0.53
C ARG A 290 9.20 -8.85 0.74
N VAL A 291 8.38 -8.24 -0.11
CA VAL A 291 6.94 -8.42 -0.14
C VAL A 291 6.61 -9.46 -1.21
N MET A 292 5.74 -10.40 -0.88
CA MET A 292 5.20 -11.39 -1.80
C MET A 292 3.68 -11.37 -1.72
N LEU A 293 3.03 -11.18 -2.86
CA LEU A 293 1.57 -11.15 -2.99
C LEU A 293 1.13 -12.30 -3.90
N LEU A 294 0.18 -13.09 -3.43
CA LEU A 294 -0.56 -14.04 -4.24
C LEU A 294 -1.83 -13.37 -4.73
N VAL A 295 -1.91 -13.09 -6.01
CA VAL A 295 -3.08 -12.45 -6.63
C VAL A 295 -3.83 -13.48 -7.46
N ARG A 296 -5.16 -13.46 -7.37
CA ARG A 296 -6.04 -14.37 -8.12
C ARG A 296 -7.08 -13.62 -8.94
N SER A 297 -7.63 -14.27 -9.95
CA SER A 297 -8.78 -13.74 -10.68
C SER A 297 -10.03 -13.70 -9.78
N ILE A 298 -10.87 -12.70 -10.02
CA ILE A 298 -12.16 -12.56 -9.34
C ILE A 298 -13.11 -13.67 -9.77
N ASP A 299 -13.16 -13.93 -11.08
CA ASP A 299 -13.98 -15.00 -11.63
C ASP A 299 -13.33 -16.37 -11.43
N ASP A 300 -14.16 -17.38 -11.13
CA ASP A 300 -13.77 -18.78 -11.16
C ASP A 300 -13.92 -19.36 -12.57
N PHE A 301 -13.43 -20.57 -12.77
CA PHE A 301 -13.49 -21.28 -14.07
C PHE A 301 -12.75 -20.55 -15.22
N VAL A 302 -11.75 -19.75 -14.89
CA VAL A 302 -10.86 -19.09 -15.84
C VAL A 302 -9.89 -20.08 -16.48
N THR A 303 -9.44 -21.09 -15.71
CA THR A 303 -8.57 -22.17 -16.17
C THR A 303 -9.34 -23.45 -16.38
N GLU A 304 -8.85 -24.34 -17.27
CA GLU A 304 -9.49 -25.64 -17.53
C GLU A 304 -9.40 -26.60 -16.34
N ALA A 305 -8.31 -26.51 -15.59
CA ALA A 305 -8.05 -27.29 -14.37
C ALA A 305 -7.33 -26.40 -13.35
N PRO A 306 -7.39 -26.75 -12.04
CA PRO A 306 -6.59 -26.05 -11.03
C PRO A 306 -5.13 -26.00 -11.42
N GLN A 307 -4.53 -24.79 -11.35
CA GLN A 307 -3.11 -24.59 -11.68
C GLN A 307 -2.23 -24.86 -10.46
N THR A 308 -0.95 -25.13 -10.70
CA THR A 308 0.08 -25.15 -9.66
C THR A 308 0.87 -23.85 -9.72
N TYR A 309 1.08 -23.21 -8.56
CA TYR A 309 1.92 -22.02 -8.43
C TYR A 309 3.03 -22.25 -7.41
N THR A 310 4.12 -21.51 -7.56
CA THR A 310 5.25 -21.57 -6.61
C THR A 310 5.07 -20.50 -5.55
N TRP A 311 5.00 -20.89 -4.29
CA TRP A 311 4.89 -20.02 -3.15
C TRP A 311 6.20 -19.94 -2.36
N ILE A 312 6.17 -19.41 -1.15
CA ILE A 312 7.34 -19.16 -0.30
C ILE A 312 8.23 -20.42 -0.19
N GLY A 313 9.55 -20.20 -0.24
CA GLY A 313 10.53 -21.27 -0.10
C GLY A 313 10.56 -22.26 -1.27
N GLY A 314 9.90 -21.94 -2.40
CA GLY A 314 9.84 -22.79 -3.57
C GLY A 314 8.77 -23.89 -3.48
N ALA A 315 7.86 -23.80 -2.51
CA ALA A 315 6.75 -24.75 -2.37
C ALA A 315 5.83 -24.71 -3.59
N GLN A 316 5.54 -25.88 -4.17
CA GLN A 316 4.56 -26.03 -5.23
C GLN A 316 3.19 -26.28 -4.62
N ILE A 317 2.25 -25.36 -4.83
CA ILE A 317 0.90 -25.43 -4.28
C ILE A 317 -0.10 -25.58 -5.42
N LEU A 318 -0.98 -26.59 -5.30
CA LEU A 318 -2.11 -26.74 -6.20
C LEU A 318 -3.22 -25.79 -5.77
N ALA A 319 -3.70 -24.96 -6.69
CA ALA A 319 -4.81 -24.06 -6.46
C ALA A 319 -6.07 -24.84 -6.01
N PRO A 320 -6.87 -24.29 -5.08
CA PRO A 320 -8.07 -24.97 -4.57
C PRO A 320 -9.24 -24.92 -5.57
N ASP A 321 -9.19 -24.08 -6.57
CA ASP A 321 -10.24 -23.79 -7.54
C ASP A 321 -9.66 -23.61 -8.95
N ARG A 322 -10.47 -23.17 -9.88
CA ARG A 322 -10.09 -22.93 -11.28
C ARG A 322 -9.88 -21.46 -11.61
N ARG A 323 -9.60 -20.64 -10.61
CA ARG A 323 -9.15 -19.26 -10.79
C ARG A 323 -7.72 -19.25 -11.31
N LEU A 324 -7.37 -18.13 -11.94
CA LEU A 324 -5.97 -17.88 -12.32
C LEU A 324 -5.25 -17.25 -11.12
N TYR A 325 -4.08 -17.80 -10.76
CA TYR A 325 -3.24 -17.33 -9.66
C TYR A 325 -1.87 -16.87 -10.18
N GLN A 326 -1.37 -15.76 -9.68
CA GLN A 326 -0.03 -15.26 -9.99
C GLN A 326 0.64 -14.69 -8.74
N VAL A 327 1.92 -14.99 -8.58
CA VAL A 327 2.75 -14.47 -7.48
C VAL A 327 3.51 -13.24 -7.98
N PHE A 328 3.41 -12.16 -7.21
CA PHE A 328 4.20 -10.94 -7.39
C PHE A 328 5.14 -10.80 -6.20
N SER A 329 6.40 -10.51 -6.46
CA SER A 329 7.34 -10.25 -5.39
C SER A 329 8.25 -9.07 -5.73
N ASN A 330 8.57 -8.27 -4.71
CA ASN A 330 9.53 -7.19 -4.81
C ASN A 330 10.40 -7.15 -3.55
N THR A 331 11.64 -6.74 -3.71
CA THR A 331 12.56 -6.50 -2.60
C THR A 331 12.93 -5.02 -2.59
N ILE A 332 12.64 -4.36 -1.48
CA ILE A 332 12.80 -2.93 -1.28
C ILE A 332 13.90 -2.74 -0.23
N ALA A 333 14.96 -2.01 -0.57
CA ALA A 333 15.94 -1.55 0.40
C ALA A 333 15.36 -0.37 1.18
N LEU A 334 15.52 -0.39 2.49
CA LEU A 334 15.16 0.73 3.35
C LEU A 334 16.29 1.75 3.36
N ARG A 335 15.94 3.01 3.56
CA ARG A 335 16.90 4.10 3.77
C ARG A 335 16.95 4.34 5.29
N ASN A 336 17.81 3.59 5.96
CA ASN A 336 18.06 3.79 7.38
C ASN A 336 19.23 4.74 7.57
#